data_930b062b755423cecb890c8fc1ac3798
#
_entry.id   930b062b755423cecb890c8fc1ac3798
#
_cell.length_a   1.000
_cell.length_b   1.000
_cell.length_c   1.000
_cell.angle_alpha   90.00
_cell.angle_beta   90.00
_cell.angle_gamma   90.00
#
_symmetry.space_group_name_H-M   'P 1'
#
loop_
_entity.id
_entity.type
_entity.pdbx_description
1 polymer ?
#
loop_
_entity_poly.entity_id
_entity_poly.type
_entity_poly.pdbx_seq_one_letter_code
_entity_poly.pdbx_strand_id
1 'polypeptide(L)'
;FLVLLLTGGNAVAAKRPNFVFLVSEDNSIHYLKLYGYGTSTPNIEALAKDGLTFNHAFSNSPVCSVARSTLATSLLAPRAGFQYHRKSAMANLPKGYLPWSAMLRKAGYYTANNSKTDYNFVHNMKELWNESSRLASWRKRADGQPFFYMQSIGQSHESSLHFSRQVFENEKTKHDPAKVKLAPYHPDTPIFRYTHARYLDRIQIIDGLLGNVVKQLTADGLLEDTFIFYFGDHGGVLPRGKGYAYESGLHVPLVVRIPKNFAHLVDHKRGARTDGFVSFIDFGPTVLNLAGLKPHKLTDGRAFLGQSVSAKDLAARDEVFCYADRFDEKYDLVRTLRKGKYTYIRNLHGFYPDALQNNYRYKMLAYTEWRELAKAGKLNAAQIQFHQRRPAEQLFDVEADPHEVSNLAEDPKYAKVLADLRTRMQKKLREVNDLSFYPESFMVQNALKDGVAFGDSNHKEIDRLADIADLALLPFE
;
A
#
# COMPACT_ATOMS: atom_id res chain seq x y z
N PHE A 1 -32.67 61.02 -6.64
CA PHE A 1 -31.69 60.20 -5.90
C PHE A 1 -32.23 58.78 -5.79
N LEU A 2 -31.67 57.85 -6.60
CA LEU A 2 -31.99 56.45 -6.59
C LEU A 2 -30.91 55.72 -5.72
N VAL A 3 -31.31 55.28 -4.52
CA VAL A 3 -30.42 54.47 -3.65
C VAL A 3 -30.49 53.03 -4.12
N LEU A 4 -29.44 52.56 -4.80
CA LEU A 4 -29.24 51.15 -5.06
C LEU A 4 -28.79 50.43 -3.76
N LEU A 5 -29.68 49.70 -3.11
CA LEU A 5 -29.37 48.77 -2.06
C LEU A 5 -28.65 47.54 -2.69
N LEU A 6 -27.34 47.52 -2.62
CA LEU A 6 -26.51 46.30 -2.86
C LEU A 6 -26.75 45.32 -1.70
N THR A 7 -27.69 44.39 -1.91
CA THR A 7 -27.79 43.22 -1.02
C THR A 7 -26.60 42.31 -1.34
N GLY A 8 -25.55 42.44 -0.58
CA GLY A 8 -24.45 41.50 -0.54
C GLY A 8 -24.97 40.14 -0.07
N GLY A 9 -25.41 39.29 -0.98
CA GLY A 9 -25.68 37.90 -0.67
C GLY A 9 -24.37 37.24 -0.26
N ASN A 10 -24.21 36.93 1.01
CA ASN A 10 -23.18 36.00 1.48
C ASN A 10 -23.43 34.66 0.74
N ALA A 11 -22.69 34.41 -0.32
CA ALA A 11 -22.65 33.11 -0.93
C ALA A 11 -22.15 32.14 0.15
N VAL A 12 -23.05 31.37 0.74
CA VAL A 12 -22.68 30.25 1.65
C VAL A 12 -21.79 29.36 0.83
N ALA A 13 -20.50 29.31 1.17
CA ALA A 13 -19.55 28.44 0.49
C ALA A 13 -20.10 27.00 0.50
N ALA A 14 -20.19 26.38 -0.67
CA ALA A 14 -20.74 25.03 -0.80
C ALA A 14 -20.05 24.10 0.20
N LYS A 15 -20.85 23.38 0.98
CA LYS A 15 -20.35 22.42 1.99
C LYS A 15 -19.44 21.40 1.29
N ARG A 16 -18.25 21.16 1.82
CA ARG A 16 -17.27 20.19 1.31
C ARG A 16 -17.20 18.98 2.22
N PRO A 17 -16.97 17.75 1.68
CA PRO A 17 -16.87 16.55 2.50
C PRO A 17 -15.64 16.55 3.39
N ASN A 18 -15.74 15.88 4.53
CA ASN A 18 -14.59 15.53 5.35
C ASN A 18 -13.99 14.20 4.89
N PHE A 19 -12.72 13.98 5.22
CA PHE A 19 -12.01 12.74 4.92
C PHE A 19 -11.35 12.18 6.17
N VAL A 20 -11.48 10.86 6.35
CA VAL A 20 -10.82 10.11 7.42
C VAL A 20 -10.12 8.92 6.79
N PHE A 21 -8.81 8.78 7.05
CA PHE A 21 -8.03 7.61 6.72
C PHE A 21 -7.77 6.81 8.00
N LEU A 22 -8.23 5.55 8.01
CA LEU A 22 -7.98 4.58 9.07
C LEU A 22 -7.05 3.51 8.49
N VAL A 23 -5.78 3.62 8.84
CA VAL A 23 -4.72 2.82 8.25
C VAL A 23 -4.30 1.73 9.23
N SER A 24 -4.61 0.47 8.92
CA SER A 24 -4.05 -0.67 9.68
C SER A 24 -2.64 -0.95 9.19
N GLU A 25 -1.66 -1.00 10.11
CA GLU A 25 -0.30 -1.32 9.73
C GLU A 25 -0.14 -2.81 9.41
N ASP A 26 0.68 -3.11 8.40
CA ASP A 26 1.07 -4.47 8.02
C ASP A 26 -0.13 -5.42 7.81
N ASN A 27 -1.17 -5.02 7.04
CA ASN A 27 -2.41 -5.79 6.90
C ASN A 27 -2.79 -6.03 5.43
N SER A 28 -3.09 -7.28 5.10
CA SER A 28 -3.52 -7.75 3.78
C SER A 28 -4.96 -8.26 3.80
N ILE A 29 -5.57 -8.42 2.64
CA ILE A 29 -6.88 -9.06 2.47
C ILE A 29 -6.93 -10.46 3.07
N HIS A 30 -5.82 -11.19 3.11
CA HIS A 30 -5.70 -12.58 3.57
C HIS A 30 -6.01 -12.79 5.07
N TYR A 31 -6.27 -11.73 5.82
CA TYR A 31 -6.55 -11.82 7.26
C TYR A 31 -7.96 -11.34 7.63
N LEU A 32 -8.78 -10.96 6.65
CA LEU A 32 -10.12 -10.40 6.84
C LEU A 32 -11.21 -11.29 6.24
N LYS A 33 -12.22 -11.65 7.05
CA LYS A 33 -13.39 -12.40 6.59
C LYS A 33 -14.15 -11.69 5.48
N LEU A 34 -14.12 -10.36 5.44
CA LEU A 34 -14.70 -9.54 4.37
C LEU A 34 -14.20 -9.94 2.97
N TYR A 35 -12.99 -10.51 2.86
CA TYR A 35 -12.37 -11.01 1.62
C TYR A 35 -12.33 -12.53 1.53
N GLY A 36 -13.04 -13.25 2.41
CA GLY A 36 -13.09 -14.73 2.41
C GLY A 36 -11.99 -15.40 3.22
N TYR A 37 -11.18 -14.65 3.96
CA TYR A 37 -10.03 -15.16 4.73
C TYR A 37 -10.15 -14.80 6.23
N GLY A 38 -9.17 -15.20 7.01
CA GLY A 38 -8.83 -14.68 8.33
C GLY A 38 -9.98 -14.64 9.34
N THR A 39 -10.14 -13.50 9.99
CA THR A 39 -11.07 -13.32 11.11
C THR A 39 -12.17 -12.30 10.81
N SER A 40 -13.30 -12.40 11.55
CA SER A 40 -14.38 -11.42 11.49
C SER A 40 -13.97 -10.08 12.09
N THR A 41 -14.34 -9.01 11.40
CA THR A 41 -14.06 -7.62 11.74
C THR A 41 -15.34 -6.79 11.58
N PRO A 42 -16.26 -6.87 12.57
CA PRO A 42 -17.62 -6.35 12.44
C PRO A 42 -17.69 -4.84 12.16
N ASN A 43 -16.72 -4.05 12.66
CA ASN A 43 -16.71 -2.61 12.40
C ASN A 43 -16.27 -2.29 10.96
N ILE A 44 -15.27 -3.01 10.43
CA ILE A 44 -14.85 -2.90 9.02
C ILE A 44 -15.98 -3.40 8.10
N GLU A 45 -16.62 -4.52 8.45
CA GLU A 45 -17.77 -5.06 7.71
C GLU A 45 -18.96 -4.08 7.72
N ALA A 46 -19.16 -3.31 8.82
CA ALA A 46 -20.16 -2.25 8.87
C ALA A 46 -19.82 -1.06 7.95
N LEU A 47 -18.53 -0.66 7.87
CA LEU A 47 -18.12 0.35 6.89
C LEU A 47 -18.39 -0.12 5.46
N ALA A 48 -18.16 -1.40 5.16
CA ALA A 48 -18.40 -1.98 3.84
C ALA A 48 -19.89 -1.95 3.45
N LYS A 49 -20.81 -2.18 4.38
CA LYS A 49 -22.26 -2.07 4.14
C LYS A 49 -22.69 -0.66 3.74
N ASP A 50 -22.01 0.36 4.27
CA ASP A 50 -22.28 1.77 3.99
C ASP A 50 -21.32 2.37 2.96
N GLY A 51 -20.54 1.56 2.27
CA GLY A 51 -19.49 2.03 1.38
C GLY A 51 -19.30 1.19 0.13
N LEU A 52 -18.15 1.34 -0.48
CA LEU A 52 -17.65 0.55 -1.61
C LEU A 52 -16.47 -0.28 -1.14
N THR A 53 -16.50 -1.61 -1.38
CA THR A 53 -15.39 -2.52 -1.11
C THR A 53 -14.62 -2.77 -2.41
N PHE A 54 -13.31 -2.62 -2.38
CA PHE A 54 -12.43 -2.88 -3.51
C PHE A 54 -11.84 -4.28 -3.39
N ASN A 55 -12.04 -5.12 -4.40
CA ASN A 55 -11.45 -6.44 -4.45
C ASN A 55 -9.96 -6.41 -4.80
N HIS A 56 -9.49 -5.35 -5.49
CA HIS A 56 -8.14 -5.21 -6.01
C HIS A 56 -7.54 -3.84 -5.67
N ALA A 57 -7.06 -3.69 -4.42
CA ALA A 57 -6.33 -2.50 -3.98
C ALA A 57 -4.89 -2.87 -3.59
N PHE A 58 -3.92 -2.05 -4.00
CA PHE A 58 -2.51 -2.36 -3.84
C PHE A 58 -1.73 -1.20 -3.24
N SER A 59 -0.82 -1.52 -2.30
CA SER A 59 0.28 -0.63 -1.97
C SER A 59 1.36 -0.78 -3.04
N ASN A 60 1.80 0.24 -3.70
CA ASN A 60 2.81 0.10 -4.76
C ASN A 60 4.14 -0.51 -4.26
N SER A 61 4.34 -0.58 -2.94
CA SER A 61 5.51 -1.20 -2.31
C SER A 61 5.13 -1.96 -1.03
N PRO A 62 5.78 -3.11 -0.73
CA PRO A 62 5.46 -3.95 0.42
C PRO A 62 6.13 -3.49 1.73
N VAL A 63 6.44 -2.20 1.88
CA VAL A 63 7.11 -1.67 3.09
C VAL A 63 6.65 -0.26 3.46
N CYS A 64 6.52 0.00 4.76
CA CYS A 64 5.87 1.20 5.32
C CYS A 64 6.35 2.51 4.70
N SER A 65 7.66 2.84 4.79
CA SER A 65 8.14 4.17 4.42
C SER A 65 8.00 4.47 2.93
N VAL A 66 8.18 3.47 2.07
CA VAL A 66 8.03 3.60 0.62
C VAL A 66 6.54 3.71 0.25
N ALA A 67 5.71 2.81 0.78
CA ALA A 67 4.27 2.83 0.55
C ALA A 67 3.63 4.14 1.05
N ARG A 68 4.02 4.60 2.25
CA ARG A 68 3.52 5.86 2.83
C ARG A 68 4.00 7.10 2.08
N SER A 69 5.22 7.08 1.54
CA SER A 69 5.72 8.15 0.68
C SER A 69 4.95 8.21 -0.64
N THR A 70 4.70 7.06 -1.26
CA THR A 70 3.86 6.94 -2.46
C THR A 70 2.43 7.43 -2.18
N LEU A 71 1.81 6.99 -1.07
CA LEU A 71 0.48 7.44 -0.66
C LEU A 71 0.41 8.96 -0.46
N ALA A 72 1.40 9.55 0.23
CA ALA A 72 1.41 10.98 0.57
C ALA A 72 1.65 11.88 -0.64
N THR A 73 2.42 11.40 -1.61
CA THR A 73 2.80 12.18 -2.79
C THR A 73 2.01 11.83 -4.04
N SER A 74 1.47 10.62 -4.15
CA SER A 74 0.93 10.06 -5.40
C SER A 74 1.97 10.01 -6.53
N LEU A 75 3.27 9.88 -6.18
CA LEU A 75 4.37 9.63 -7.09
C LEU A 75 4.88 8.21 -6.91
N LEU A 76 5.27 7.56 -8.00
CA LEU A 76 5.97 6.29 -7.96
C LEU A 76 7.36 6.49 -7.34
N ALA A 77 7.68 5.75 -6.28
CA ALA A 77 8.92 5.94 -5.54
C ALA A 77 10.18 5.74 -6.39
N PRO A 78 10.28 4.76 -7.31
CA PRO A 78 11.43 4.63 -8.21
C PRO A 78 11.63 5.82 -9.15
N ARG A 79 10.55 6.53 -9.53
CA ARG A 79 10.63 7.75 -10.33
C ARG A 79 11.13 8.94 -9.54
N ALA A 80 10.73 9.02 -8.28
CA ALA A 80 10.99 10.19 -7.44
C ALA A 80 12.23 10.04 -6.52
N GLY A 81 12.86 8.86 -6.48
CA GLY A 81 14.09 8.62 -5.72
C GLY A 81 13.89 8.25 -4.25
N PHE A 82 12.69 7.84 -3.81
CA PHE A 82 12.44 7.48 -2.41
C PHE A 82 12.03 6.01 -2.19
N GLN A 83 12.49 5.10 -3.06
CA GLN A 83 12.15 3.68 -3.05
C GLN A 83 12.86 2.83 -1.98
N TYR A 84 13.82 3.37 -1.25
CA TYR A 84 14.59 2.61 -0.27
C TYR A 84 14.05 2.74 1.15
N HIS A 85 13.67 1.62 1.77
CA HIS A 85 13.40 1.61 3.21
C HIS A 85 14.72 1.72 3.98
N ARG A 86 14.76 2.60 5.00
CA ARG A 86 16.01 2.96 5.71
C ARG A 86 17.07 3.51 4.74
N LYS A 87 16.64 4.46 3.92
CA LYS A 87 17.45 5.19 2.92
C LYS A 87 18.70 5.85 3.52
N SER A 88 19.74 5.97 2.70
CA SER A 88 20.97 6.69 3.06
C SER A 88 20.76 8.21 3.12
N ALA A 89 19.88 8.75 2.27
CA ALA A 89 19.49 10.15 2.26
C ALA A 89 18.01 10.29 1.87
N MET A 90 17.39 11.39 2.25
CA MET A 90 16.04 11.76 1.81
C MET A 90 16.08 12.39 0.43
N ALA A 91 15.15 12.03 -0.45
CA ALA A 91 14.95 12.69 -1.72
C ALA A 91 14.17 14.01 -1.53
N ASN A 92 14.46 15.02 -2.30
CA ASN A 92 13.59 16.18 -2.40
C ASN A 92 12.41 15.88 -3.35
N LEU A 93 11.30 16.50 -3.10
CA LEU A 93 10.20 16.51 -4.06
C LEU A 93 10.51 17.45 -5.23
N PRO A 94 9.93 17.22 -6.43
CA PRO A 94 10.10 18.10 -7.57
C PRO A 94 9.78 19.55 -7.23
N LYS A 95 10.50 20.48 -7.81
CA LYS A 95 10.32 21.92 -7.56
C LYS A 95 8.84 22.34 -7.70
N GLY A 96 8.28 22.90 -6.65
CA GLY A 96 6.88 23.35 -6.61
C GLY A 96 5.85 22.23 -6.41
N TYR A 97 6.27 20.97 -6.29
CA TYR A 97 5.38 19.86 -5.98
C TYR A 97 4.94 19.92 -4.52
N LEU A 98 3.65 19.72 -4.31
CA LEU A 98 3.08 19.64 -2.96
C LEU A 98 2.36 18.30 -2.78
N PRO A 99 2.62 17.58 -1.68
CA PRO A 99 1.79 16.46 -1.27
C PRO A 99 0.33 16.88 -1.16
N TRP A 100 -0.59 15.97 -1.50
CA TRP A 100 -2.00 16.30 -1.59
C TRP A 100 -2.64 16.76 -0.24
N SER A 101 -2.10 16.33 0.92
CA SER A 101 -2.53 16.84 2.22
C SER A 101 -2.23 18.34 2.38
N ALA A 102 -1.08 18.81 1.90
CA ALA A 102 -0.74 20.24 1.86
C ALA A 102 -1.65 21.01 0.88
N MET A 103 -2.06 20.39 -0.23
CA MET A 103 -3.03 20.98 -1.16
C MET A 103 -4.40 21.15 -0.51
N LEU A 104 -4.89 20.15 0.23
CA LEU A 104 -6.11 20.25 1.02
C LEU A 104 -6.01 21.38 2.04
N ARG A 105 -4.88 21.46 2.77
CA ARG A 105 -4.64 22.50 3.75
C ARG A 105 -4.69 23.90 3.12
N LYS A 106 -4.03 24.09 1.98
CA LYS A 106 -4.11 25.36 1.20
C LYS A 106 -5.53 25.70 0.74
N ALA A 107 -6.34 24.66 0.48
CA ALA A 107 -7.75 24.83 0.13
C ALA A 107 -8.68 25.05 1.34
N GLY A 108 -8.12 25.22 2.55
CA GLY A 108 -8.87 25.56 3.76
C GLY A 108 -9.32 24.37 4.61
N TYR A 109 -8.88 23.13 4.30
CA TYR A 109 -9.11 21.98 5.17
C TYR A 109 -8.23 22.07 6.44
N TYR A 110 -8.77 21.66 7.58
CA TYR A 110 -7.98 21.32 8.74
C TYR A 110 -7.39 19.93 8.56
N THR A 111 -6.06 19.81 8.58
CA THR A 111 -5.37 18.55 8.37
C THR A 111 -4.72 18.04 9.66
N ALA A 112 -5.07 16.81 10.10
CA ALA A 112 -4.58 16.22 11.34
C ALA A 112 -4.09 14.79 11.11
N ASN A 113 -2.93 14.44 11.68
CA ASN A 113 -2.30 13.11 11.57
C ASN A 113 -1.99 12.54 12.95
N ASN A 114 -2.52 11.35 13.24
CA ASN A 114 -2.25 10.58 14.46
C ASN A 114 -1.48 9.30 14.12
N SER A 115 -0.18 9.24 14.22
CA SER A 115 0.87 10.28 14.22
C SER A 115 1.99 9.86 13.29
N LYS A 116 1.88 8.64 12.70
CA LYS A 116 2.91 8.04 11.85
C LYS A 116 2.96 8.69 10.47
N THR A 117 4.14 9.13 10.07
CA THR A 117 4.43 9.62 8.71
C THR A 117 5.35 8.66 7.97
N ASP A 118 6.54 8.41 8.52
CA ASP A 118 7.54 7.48 7.97
C ASP A 118 7.91 7.82 6.50
N TYR A 119 7.99 9.12 6.15
CA TYR A 119 8.24 9.54 4.78
C TYR A 119 9.73 9.46 4.39
N ASN A 120 10.00 9.12 3.13
CA ASN A 120 11.35 9.04 2.54
C ASN A 120 11.75 10.29 1.77
N PHE A 121 10.95 11.35 1.82
CA PHE A 121 11.23 12.62 1.16
C PHE A 121 11.37 13.76 2.17
N VAL A 122 12.14 14.79 1.78
CA VAL A 122 12.30 16.01 2.58
C VAL A 122 10.95 16.73 2.65
N HIS A 123 10.51 17.05 3.85
CA HIS A 123 9.21 17.69 4.06
C HIS A 123 9.22 18.58 5.31
N ASN A 124 8.34 19.58 5.29
CA ASN A 124 8.02 20.38 6.45
C ASN A 124 6.65 19.93 7.00
N MET A 125 6.65 19.37 8.21
CA MET A 125 5.42 18.88 8.85
C MET A 125 4.35 19.96 8.96
N LYS A 126 4.74 21.23 9.23
CA LYS A 126 3.82 22.35 9.34
C LYS A 126 3.17 22.75 8.01
N GLU A 127 3.72 22.34 6.89
CA GLU A 127 3.10 22.53 5.57
C GLU A 127 2.08 21.43 5.25
N LEU A 128 2.36 20.20 5.69
CA LEU A 128 1.51 19.04 5.44
C LEU A 128 0.31 18.99 6.39
N TRP A 129 0.52 19.34 7.66
CA TRP A 129 -0.43 19.11 8.74
C TRP A 129 -0.60 20.36 9.61
N ASN A 130 -1.83 20.68 10.00
CA ASN A 130 -2.10 21.62 11.08
C ASN A 130 -1.67 21.03 12.42
N GLU A 131 -1.86 19.71 12.58
CA GLU A 131 -1.40 18.95 13.73
C GLU A 131 -0.93 17.56 13.33
N SER A 132 0.25 17.14 13.82
CA SER A 132 0.73 15.75 13.68
C SER A 132 1.29 15.31 15.04
N SER A 133 0.48 14.55 15.79
CA SER A 133 0.81 14.05 17.12
C SER A 133 -0.11 12.90 17.51
N ARG A 134 0.20 12.21 18.62
CA ARG A 134 -0.68 11.16 19.17
C ARG A 134 -2.01 11.70 19.68
N LEU A 135 -2.11 13.04 19.88
CA LEU A 135 -3.31 13.75 20.34
C LEU A 135 -4.00 14.50 19.20
N ALA A 136 -3.54 14.35 17.96
CA ALA A 136 -4.14 14.98 16.80
C ALA A 136 -5.61 14.55 16.65
N SER A 137 -6.48 15.53 16.39
CA SER A 137 -7.92 15.31 16.29
C SER A 137 -8.56 16.34 15.37
N TRP A 138 -9.61 15.95 14.65
CA TRP A 138 -10.44 16.88 13.87
C TRP A 138 -11.20 17.90 14.74
N ARG A 139 -11.33 17.64 16.04
CA ARG A 139 -12.07 18.50 16.99
C ARG A 139 -11.41 19.86 17.27
N LYS A 140 -10.14 20.02 16.84
CA LYS A 140 -9.41 21.31 16.97
C LYS A 140 -9.59 22.25 15.77
N ARG A 141 -10.38 21.84 14.77
CA ARG A 141 -10.72 22.68 13.62
C ARG A 141 -11.65 23.84 14.02
N ALA A 142 -11.72 24.88 13.19
CA ALA A 142 -12.73 25.90 13.32
C ALA A 142 -14.15 25.35 13.02
N ASP A 143 -15.18 26.00 13.53
CA ASP A 143 -16.56 25.61 13.29
C ASP A 143 -16.88 25.62 11.80
N GLY A 144 -17.53 24.55 11.31
CA GLY A 144 -17.86 24.38 9.91
C GLY A 144 -16.67 24.11 8.98
N GLN A 145 -15.43 24.15 9.48
CA GLN A 145 -14.25 23.87 8.66
C GLN A 145 -14.19 22.40 8.25
N PRO A 146 -14.05 22.06 6.94
CA PRO A 146 -13.85 20.69 6.51
C PRO A 146 -12.47 20.19 6.97
N PHE A 147 -12.34 18.88 7.19
CA PHE A 147 -11.08 18.31 7.69
C PHE A 147 -10.65 17.05 6.92
N PHE A 148 -9.35 16.81 6.98
CA PHE A 148 -8.71 15.53 6.69
C PHE A 148 -8.02 15.03 7.95
N TYR A 149 -8.41 13.85 8.39
CA TYR A 149 -7.82 13.17 9.54
C TYR A 149 -7.25 11.82 9.13
N MET A 150 -6.00 11.54 9.48
CA MET A 150 -5.36 10.25 9.27
C MET A 150 -4.97 9.63 10.62
N GLN A 151 -5.37 8.37 10.85
CA GLN A 151 -4.94 7.59 12.01
C GLN A 151 -4.29 6.29 11.56
N SER A 152 -3.05 6.09 11.99
CA SER A 152 -2.36 4.80 11.87
C SER A 152 -2.64 3.94 13.10
N ILE A 153 -3.06 2.70 12.88
CA ILE A 153 -3.42 1.73 13.92
C ILE A 153 -2.35 0.62 13.90
N GLY A 154 -1.39 0.72 14.84
CA GLY A 154 -0.14 -0.04 14.81
C GLY A 154 -0.16 -1.40 15.50
N GLN A 155 -1.31 -1.90 15.96
CA GLN A 155 -1.42 -3.15 16.73
C GLN A 155 -1.03 -4.40 15.94
N SER A 156 -1.13 -4.37 14.60
CA SER A 156 -0.72 -5.44 13.69
C SER A 156 0.71 -5.28 13.16
N HIS A 157 1.41 -4.19 13.51
CA HIS A 157 2.79 -3.97 13.07
C HIS A 157 3.71 -5.16 13.43
N GLU A 158 4.70 -5.45 12.60
CA GLU A 158 5.63 -6.59 12.71
C GLU A 158 6.18 -6.81 14.12
N SER A 159 6.48 -5.73 14.85
CA SER A 159 6.97 -5.82 16.23
C SER A 159 5.99 -6.50 17.21
N SER A 160 4.70 -6.55 16.89
CA SER A 160 3.70 -7.25 17.72
C SER A 160 3.85 -8.77 17.69
N LEU A 161 4.63 -9.29 16.73
CA LEU A 161 4.97 -10.70 16.56
C LEU A 161 6.41 -11.02 16.95
N HIS A 162 7.16 -10.06 17.49
CA HIS A 162 8.49 -10.27 18.08
C HIS A 162 8.37 -10.71 19.53
N PHE A 163 7.67 -11.79 19.76
CA PHE A 163 7.52 -12.38 21.10
C PHE A 163 8.64 -13.37 21.40
N SER A 164 8.97 -13.52 22.71
CA SER A 164 9.95 -14.47 23.18
C SER A 164 9.39 -15.89 23.21
N ARG A 165 10.28 -16.89 23.33
CA ARG A 165 9.88 -18.29 23.54
C ARG A 165 9.06 -18.45 24.82
N GLN A 166 9.40 -17.75 25.89
CA GLN A 166 8.62 -17.74 27.13
C GLN A 166 7.18 -17.27 26.93
N VAL A 167 6.96 -16.23 26.09
CA VAL A 167 5.62 -15.76 25.73
C VAL A 167 4.88 -16.85 24.95
N PHE A 168 5.53 -17.49 23.97
CA PHE A 168 4.96 -18.59 23.21
C PHE A 168 4.50 -19.76 24.10
N GLU A 169 5.29 -20.10 25.12
CA GLU A 169 5.02 -21.23 26.02
C GLU A 169 3.94 -20.93 27.07
N ASN A 170 3.83 -19.67 27.52
CA ASN A 170 2.99 -19.32 28.66
C ASN A 170 1.73 -18.49 28.32
N GLU A 171 1.69 -17.79 27.19
CA GLU A 171 0.55 -16.97 26.80
C GLU A 171 -0.34 -17.70 25.77
N LYS A 172 -1.64 -17.69 26.00
CA LYS A 172 -2.63 -18.21 25.04
C LYS A 172 -3.12 -17.11 24.10
N THR A 173 -3.34 -17.46 22.85
CA THR A 173 -4.04 -16.62 21.87
C THR A 173 -5.56 -16.76 22.02
N LYS A 174 -6.33 -15.75 21.60
CA LYS A 174 -7.79 -15.82 21.53
C LYS A 174 -8.23 -16.75 20.40
N HIS A 175 -7.59 -16.62 19.22
CA HIS A 175 -7.78 -17.57 18.14
C HIS A 175 -7.08 -18.89 18.49
N ASP A 176 -7.75 -20.00 18.21
CA ASP A 176 -7.21 -21.34 18.40
C ASP A 176 -6.13 -21.62 17.33
N PRO A 177 -4.85 -21.82 17.72
CA PRO A 177 -3.78 -22.13 16.76
C PRO A 177 -4.06 -23.40 15.93
N ALA A 178 -4.83 -24.37 16.45
CA ALA A 178 -5.17 -25.58 15.70
C ALA A 178 -6.12 -25.31 14.53
N LYS A 179 -6.88 -24.20 14.56
CA LYS A 179 -7.89 -23.85 13.55
C LYS A 179 -7.40 -22.84 12.52
N VAL A 180 -6.19 -22.26 12.66
CA VAL A 180 -5.68 -21.33 11.66
C VAL A 180 -5.34 -22.06 10.36
N LYS A 181 -5.60 -21.39 9.23
CA LYS A 181 -5.21 -21.85 7.90
C LYS A 181 -3.87 -21.21 7.56
N LEU A 182 -2.82 -22.03 7.46
CA LEU A 182 -1.51 -21.58 7.03
C LEU A 182 -1.45 -21.47 5.50
N ALA A 183 -0.64 -20.53 5.01
CA ALA A 183 -0.31 -20.51 3.58
C ALA A 183 0.54 -21.76 3.22
N PRO A 184 0.46 -22.29 1.99
CA PRO A 184 1.17 -23.53 1.58
C PRO A 184 2.69 -23.45 1.78
N TYR A 185 3.26 -22.27 1.71
CA TYR A 185 4.68 -22.03 1.92
C TYR A 185 5.09 -21.92 3.40
N HIS A 186 4.14 -21.88 4.34
CA HIS A 186 4.45 -21.88 5.77
C HIS A 186 4.57 -23.32 6.30
N PRO A 187 5.65 -23.65 7.05
CA PRO A 187 5.73 -24.91 7.78
C PRO A 187 4.58 -25.06 8.78
N ASP A 188 3.98 -26.25 8.82
CA ASP A 188 2.93 -26.52 9.79
C ASP A 188 3.54 -26.91 11.15
N THR A 189 3.90 -25.91 11.94
CA THR A 189 4.48 -26.08 13.27
C THR A 189 3.70 -25.33 14.34
N PRO A 190 3.84 -25.68 15.61
CA PRO A 190 3.22 -24.94 16.71
C PRO A 190 3.56 -23.45 16.72
N ILE A 191 4.81 -23.06 16.38
CA ILE A 191 5.25 -21.66 16.33
C ILE A 191 4.57 -20.91 15.19
N PHE A 192 4.49 -21.47 13.97
CA PHE A 192 3.77 -20.83 12.86
C PHE A 192 2.29 -20.68 13.16
N ARG A 193 1.64 -21.72 13.69
CA ARG A 193 0.23 -21.67 14.07
C ARG A 193 -0.05 -20.64 15.15
N TYR A 194 0.77 -20.58 16.19
CA TYR A 194 0.66 -19.59 17.26
C TYR A 194 0.89 -18.16 16.72
N THR A 195 1.91 -17.96 15.90
CA THR A 195 2.21 -16.65 15.27
C THR A 195 1.01 -16.16 14.46
N HIS A 196 0.41 -17.05 13.69
CA HIS A 196 -0.78 -16.73 12.89
C HIS A 196 -1.99 -16.40 13.77
N ALA A 197 -2.28 -17.23 14.78
CA ALA A 197 -3.40 -17.00 15.71
C ALA A 197 -3.24 -15.66 16.44
N ARG A 198 -2.02 -15.37 16.94
CA ARG A 198 -1.69 -14.08 17.58
C ARG A 198 -1.87 -12.90 16.62
N TYR A 199 -1.54 -13.06 15.35
CA TYR A 199 -1.77 -12.01 14.37
C TYR A 199 -3.25 -11.74 14.13
N LEU A 200 -4.09 -12.77 14.03
CA LEU A 200 -5.56 -12.61 13.93
C LEU A 200 -6.14 -11.90 15.15
N ASP A 201 -5.62 -12.15 16.36
CA ASP A 201 -5.99 -11.40 17.56
C ASP A 201 -5.70 -9.90 17.42
N ARG A 202 -4.55 -9.55 16.80
CA ARG A 202 -4.19 -8.14 16.52
C ARG A 202 -5.15 -7.50 15.53
N ILE A 203 -5.59 -8.21 14.51
CA ILE A 203 -6.59 -7.73 13.54
C ILE A 203 -7.92 -7.41 14.23
N GLN A 204 -8.37 -8.23 15.19
CA GLN A 204 -9.58 -7.92 15.95
C GLN A 204 -9.43 -6.69 16.85
N ILE A 205 -8.24 -6.45 17.41
CA ILE A 205 -7.98 -5.23 18.18
C ILE A 205 -8.06 -4.00 17.27
N ILE A 206 -7.51 -4.08 16.06
CA ILE A 206 -7.60 -2.99 15.07
C ILE A 206 -9.06 -2.68 14.74
N ASP A 207 -9.87 -3.69 14.49
CA ASP A 207 -11.30 -3.52 14.20
C ASP A 207 -12.02 -2.74 15.31
N GLY A 208 -11.74 -3.09 16.58
CA GLY A 208 -12.30 -2.39 17.73
C GLY A 208 -11.87 -0.93 17.82
N LEU A 209 -10.58 -0.64 17.57
CA LEU A 209 -10.04 0.73 17.59
C LEU A 209 -10.61 1.58 16.46
N LEU A 210 -10.77 1.00 15.27
CA LEU A 210 -11.45 1.63 14.14
C LEU A 210 -12.89 1.98 14.48
N GLY A 211 -13.62 1.03 15.08
CA GLY A 211 -15.00 1.23 15.55
C GLY A 211 -15.14 2.41 16.51
N ASN A 212 -14.14 2.66 17.38
CA ASN A 212 -14.15 3.80 18.28
C ASN A 212 -14.07 5.14 17.53
N VAL A 213 -13.29 5.22 16.46
CA VAL A 213 -13.23 6.46 15.63
C VAL A 213 -14.58 6.71 14.95
N VAL A 214 -15.22 5.67 14.41
CA VAL A 214 -16.57 5.79 13.80
C VAL A 214 -17.59 6.27 14.82
N LYS A 215 -17.57 5.72 16.04
CA LYS A 215 -18.46 6.15 17.15
C LYS A 215 -18.23 7.63 17.50
N GLN A 216 -16.98 8.09 17.52
CA GLN A 216 -16.67 9.50 17.78
C GLN A 216 -17.20 10.42 16.68
N LEU A 217 -17.04 10.05 15.40
CA LEU A 217 -17.61 10.81 14.29
C LEU A 217 -19.14 10.87 14.35
N THR A 218 -19.79 9.79 14.78
CA THR A 218 -21.24 9.73 14.98
C THR A 218 -21.68 10.66 16.11
N ALA A 219 -20.99 10.62 17.25
CA ALA A 219 -21.29 11.47 18.41
C ALA A 219 -21.10 12.96 18.11
N ASP A 220 -20.12 13.30 17.24
CA ASP A 220 -19.86 14.67 16.79
C ASP A 220 -20.84 15.13 15.68
N GLY A 221 -21.78 14.27 15.21
CA GLY A 221 -22.70 14.59 14.12
C GLY A 221 -22.05 14.70 12.74
N LEU A 222 -20.85 14.13 12.56
CA LEU A 222 -20.03 14.32 11.36
C LEU A 222 -20.02 13.12 10.40
N LEU A 223 -20.58 11.98 10.81
CA LEU A 223 -20.48 10.72 10.09
C LEU A 223 -21.04 10.82 8.66
N GLU A 224 -22.17 11.52 8.48
CA GLU A 224 -22.84 11.64 7.17
C GLU A 224 -22.28 12.75 6.29
N ASP A 225 -21.22 13.42 6.75
CA ASP A 225 -20.42 14.38 6.00
C ASP A 225 -19.00 13.87 5.72
N THR A 226 -18.66 12.63 6.15
CA THR A 226 -17.29 12.13 6.18
C THR A 226 -17.11 10.87 5.34
N PHE A 227 -16.26 10.94 4.31
CA PHE A 227 -15.71 9.77 3.65
C PHE A 227 -14.70 9.10 4.59
N ILE A 228 -14.84 7.79 4.83
CA ILE A 228 -13.90 7.01 5.64
C ILE A 228 -13.24 5.98 4.73
N PHE A 229 -11.92 6.07 4.59
CA PHE A 229 -11.08 5.11 3.88
C PHE A 229 -10.42 4.20 4.92
N TYR A 230 -10.75 2.93 4.91
CA TYR A 230 -10.05 1.89 5.65
C TYR A 230 -9.17 1.11 4.71
N PHE A 231 -7.88 0.97 5.02
CA PHE A 231 -6.91 0.20 4.22
C PHE A 231 -5.68 -0.21 5.04
N GLY A 232 -4.91 -1.22 4.54
CA GLY A 232 -3.58 -1.54 5.05
C GLY A 232 -2.53 -0.61 4.45
N ASP A 233 -1.46 -0.26 5.19
CA ASP A 233 -0.37 0.57 4.62
C ASP A 233 0.54 -0.20 3.65
N HIS A 234 0.57 -1.49 3.75
CA HIS A 234 1.04 -2.50 2.79
C HIS A 234 0.48 -3.86 3.23
N GLY A 235 0.90 -4.95 2.57
CA GLY A 235 0.42 -6.30 2.90
C GLY A 235 0.82 -6.80 4.27
N GLY A 236 0.47 -8.05 4.56
CA GLY A 236 0.58 -8.64 5.89
C GLY A 236 2.01 -8.91 6.34
N VAL A 237 2.18 -9.09 7.64
CA VAL A 237 3.49 -9.24 8.29
C VAL A 237 3.93 -10.69 8.49
N LEU A 238 3.03 -11.65 8.31
CA LEU A 238 3.43 -13.06 8.37
C LEU A 238 4.52 -13.36 7.33
N PRO A 239 5.40 -14.36 7.57
CA PRO A 239 6.53 -14.64 6.70
C PRO A 239 6.17 -14.70 5.20
N ARG A 240 6.99 -14.08 4.35
CA ARG A 240 6.79 -13.83 2.92
C ARG A 240 5.76 -12.71 2.59
N GLY A 241 5.29 -11.93 3.58
CA GLY A 241 4.43 -10.76 3.37
C GLY A 241 5.24 -9.48 3.21
N LYS A 242 5.34 -8.69 4.30
CA LYS A 242 6.07 -7.41 4.34
C LYS A 242 7.48 -7.52 3.75
N GLY A 243 7.83 -6.60 2.85
CA GLY A 243 9.14 -6.53 2.19
C GLY A 243 9.28 -7.41 0.95
N TYR A 244 8.25 -8.18 0.56
CA TYR A 244 8.25 -9.05 -0.62
C TYR A 244 7.13 -8.66 -1.57
N ALA A 245 7.44 -8.59 -2.87
CA ALA A 245 6.55 -8.07 -3.89
C ALA A 245 5.56 -9.13 -4.44
N TYR A 246 5.01 -9.95 -3.54
CA TYR A 246 3.93 -10.90 -3.78
C TYR A 246 2.56 -10.31 -3.36
N GLU A 247 1.46 -10.94 -3.73
CA GLU A 247 0.10 -10.56 -3.29
C GLU A 247 0.03 -10.39 -1.77
N SER A 248 0.68 -11.26 -1.00
CA SER A 248 0.74 -11.20 0.47
C SER A 248 1.37 -9.92 1.02
N GLY A 249 2.29 -9.30 0.25
CA GLY A 249 2.99 -8.06 0.62
C GLY A 249 2.39 -6.80 0.00
N LEU A 250 1.64 -6.92 -1.08
CA LEU A 250 1.17 -5.80 -1.90
C LEU A 250 -0.35 -5.58 -1.85
N HIS A 251 -1.14 -6.66 -1.78
CA HIS A 251 -2.59 -6.61 -1.86
C HIS A 251 -3.18 -6.23 -0.50
N VAL A 252 -3.71 -5.02 -0.41
CA VAL A 252 -4.27 -4.45 0.82
C VAL A 252 -5.80 -4.45 0.81
N PRO A 253 -6.45 -4.56 1.96
CA PRO A 253 -7.88 -4.28 2.04
C PRO A 253 -8.13 -2.80 1.74
N LEU A 254 -9.23 -2.51 1.08
CA LEU A 254 -9.73 -1.14 0.91
C LEU A 254 -11.25 -1.13 0.98
N VAL A 255 -11.77 -0.35 1.93
CA VAL A 255 -13.17 -0.01 2.04
C VAL A 255 -13.30 1.51 2.11
N VAL A 256 -14.14 2.09 1.27
CA VAL A 256 -14.44 3.52 1.30
C VAL A 256 -15.90 3.69 1.70
N ARG A 257 -16.16 4.08 2.97
CA ARG A 257 -17.51 4.44 3.40
C ARG A 257 -17.94 5.73 2.70
N ILE A 258 -19.14 5.70 2.11
CA ILE A 258 -19.72 6.82 1.37
C ILE A 258 -20.74 7.54 2.27
N PRO A 259 -20.50 8.82 2.64
CA PRO A 259 -21.44 9.57 3.47
C PRO A 259 -22.71 9.93 2.68
N LYS A 260 -23.89 9.91 3.34
CA LYS A 260 -25.17 10.19 2.68
C LYS A 260 -25.22 11.55 2.02
N ASN A 261 -24.69 12.58 2.69
CA ASN A 261 -24.76 13.96 2.22
C ASN A 261 -23.92 14.20 0.95
N PHE A 262 -22.96 13.31 0.66
CA PHE A 262 -22.06 13.38 -0.48
C PHE A 262 -22.11 12.14 -1.38
N ALA A 263 -23.16 11.30 -1.25
CA ALA A 263 -23.31 10.10 -2.07
C ALA A 263 -23.39 10.41 -3.58
N HIS A 264 -23.90 11.59 -3.94
CA HIS A 264 -23.98 12.07 -5.34
C HIS A 264 -22.60 12.28 -6.02
N LEU A 265 -21.52 12.30 -5.26
CA LEU A 265 -20.15 12.38 -5.80
C LEU A 265 -19.61 11.03 -6.29
N VAL A 266 -20.31 9.91 -6.03
CA VAL A 266 -19.80 8.56 -6.30
C VAL A 266 -20.80 7.76 -7.12
N ASP A 267 -20.39 7.27 -8.28
CA ASP A 267 -21.20 6.47 -9.18
C ASP A 267 -21.22 4.98 -8.77
N HIS A 268 -21.49 4.72 -7.48
CA HIS A 268 -21.66 3.36 -6.95
C HIS A 268 -22.69 3.37 -5.82
N LYS A 269 -23.47 2.28 -5.74
CA LYS A 269 -24.38 2.08 -4.60
C LYS A 269 -23.58 1.74 -3.35
N ARG A 270 -24.03 2.24 -2.20
CA ARG A 270 -23.50 1.82 -0.88
C ARG A 270 -23.72 0.31 -0.69
N GLY A 271 -22.75 -0.38 -0.13
CA GLY A 271 -22.71 -1.83 0.02
C GLY A 271 -22.22 -2.60 -1.22
N ALA A 272 -21.89 -1.92 -2.30
CA ALA A 272 -21.36 -2.56 -3.51
C ALA A 272 -19.90 -2.99 -3.36
N ARG A 273 -19.46 -3.85 -4.28
CA ARG A 273 -18.06 -4.24 -4.49
C ARG A 273 -17.63 -3.86 -5.91
N THR A 274 -16.34 -3.64 -6.11
CA THR A 274 -15.74 -3.37 -7.42
C THR A 274 -14.49 -4.20 -7.62
N ASP A 275 -14.29 -4.66 -8.86
CA ASP A 275 -13.09 -5.37 -9.30
C ASP A 275 -12.07 -4.41 -9.96
N GLY A 276 -12.38 -3.12 -10.04
CA GLY A 276 -11.46 -2.13 -10.58
C GLY A 276 -10.20 -1.99 -9.73
N PHE A 277 -9.04 -2.02 -10.39
CA PHE A 277 -7.74 -1.96 -9.74
C PHE A 277 -7.39 -0.54 -9.34
N VAL A 278 -6.92 -0.39 -8.12
CA VAL A 278 -6.45 0.89 -7.57
C VAL A 278 -5.15 0.69 -6.79
N SER A 279 -4.33 1.73 -6.73
CA SER A 279 -3.11 1.71 -5.94
C SER A 279 -2.86 3.04 -5.22
N PHE A 280 -1.85 3.11 -4.38
CA PHE A 280 -1.62 4.27 -3.50
C PHE A 280 -1.35 5.57 -4.25
N ILE A 281 -0.82 5.53 -5.47
CA ILE A 281 -0.70 6.73 -6.30
C ILE A 281 -2.07 7.38 -6.61
N ASP A 282 -3.16 6.61 -6.56
CA ASP A 282 -4.51 7.04 -6.92
C ASP A 282 -5.27 7.73 -5.78
N PHE A 283 -4.81 7.59 -4.52
CA PHE A 283 -5.53 8.08 -3.34
C PHE A 283 -5.57 9.62 -3.28
N GLY A 284 -4.42 10.27 -3.49
CA GLY A 284 -4.35 11.73 -3.52
C GLY A 284 -5.27 12.34 -4.59
N PRO A 285 -5.17 11.94 -5.86
CA PRO A 285 -6.10 12.36 -6.91
C PRO A 285 -7.56 12.13 -6.55
N THR A 286 -7.90 11.00 -5.89
CA THR A 286 -9.27 10.68 -5.48
C THR A 286 -9.78 11.65 -4.41
N VAL A 287 -9.01 11.88 -3.36
CA VAL A 287 -9.40 12.82 -2.28
C VAL A 287 -9.53 14.24 -2.82
N LEU A 288 -8.60 14.68 -3.68
CA LEU A 288 -8.67 15.99 -4.32
C LEU A 288 -9.91 16.11 -5.23
N ASN A 289 -10.22 15.08 -6.03
CA ASN A 289 -11.42 15.08 -6.88
C ASN A 289 -12.71 15.16 -6.07
N LEU A 290 -12.84 14.38 -4.98
CA LEU A 290 -13.97 14.44 -4.06
C LEU A 290 -14.07 15.82 -3.35
N ALA A 291 -12.94 16.49 -3.14
CA ALA A 291 -12.88 17.85 -2.58
C ALA A 291 -13.13 18.97 -3.61
N GLY A 292 -13.33 18.63 -4.89
CA GLY A 292 -13.48 19.61 -5.98
C GLY A 292 -12.16 20.28 -6.37
N LEU A 293 -11.01 19.63 -6.12
CA LEU A 293 -9.67 20.14 -6.40
C LEU A 293 -8.99 19.30 -7.50
N LYS A 294 -8.04 19.92 -8.21
CA LYS A 294 -7.24 19.21 -9.23
C LYS A 294 -5.91 18.76 -8.65
N PRO A 295 -5.42 17.54 -8.97
CA PRO A 295 -4.09 17.09 -8.60
C PRO A 295 -3.00 17.89 -9.33
N HIS A 296 -1.76 17.81 -8.83
CA HIS A 296 -0.60 18.39 -9.52
C HIS A 296 -0.31 17.61 -10.82
N LYS A 297 0.17 18.31 -11.86
CA LYS A 297 0.43 17.71 -13.18
C LYS A 297 1.46 16.58 -13.21
N LEU A 298 2.38 16.53 -12.25
CA LEU A 298 3.38 15.47 -12.11
C LEU A 298 2.87 14.22 -11.36
N THR A 299 1.64 14.24 -10.86
CA THR A 299 1.04 13.10 -10.16
C THR A 299 0.93 11.89 -11.09
N ASP A 300 1.40 10.72 -10.64
CA ASP A 300 1.39 9.48 -11.45
C ASP A 300 0.03 8.77 -11.42
N GLY A 301 -0.76 8.98 -10.37
CA GLY A 301 -2.06 8.35 -10.19
C GLY A 301 -3.22 9.12 -10.81
N ARG A 302 -4.40 8.49 -10.80
CA ARG A 302 -5.67 9.06 -11.27
C ARG A 302 -6.80 8.77 -10.28
N ALA A 303 -7.76 9.69 -10.16
CA ALA A 303 -8.89 9.51 -9.25
C ALA A 303 -9.66 8.21 -9.58
N PHE A 304 -10.05 7.46 -8.54
CA PHE A 304 -10.91 6.28 -8.67
C PHE A 304 -12.32 6.50 -8.12
N LEU A 305 -12.58 7.64 -7.45
CA LEU A 305 -13.91 8.12 -7.05
C LEU A 305 -14.01 9.62 -7.31
N GLY A 306 -15.24 10.11 -7.43
CA GLY A 306 -15.57 11.51 -7.66
C GLY A 306 -16.42 11.71 -8.91
N GLN A 307 -16.96 12.92 -9.12
CA GLN A 307 -17.90 13.22 -10.20
C GLN A 307 -17.39 12.87 -11.61
N SER A 308 -16.08 12.88 -11.83
CA SER A 308 -15.46 12.59 -13.13
C SER A 308 -15.12 11.11 -13.33
N VAL A 309 -15.52 10.22 -12.41
CA VAL A 309 -15.20 8.79 -12.46
C VAL A 309 -16.47 7.97 -12.44
N SER A 310 -16.79 7.33 -13.57
CA SER A 310 -17.90 6.39 -13.64
C SER A 310 -17.54 5.01 -13.06
N ALA A 311 -18.55 4.24 -12.65
CA ALA A 311 -18.40 2.86 -12.25
C ALA A 311 -17.75 2.00 -13.37
N LYS A 312 -18.11 2.30 -14.63
CA LYS A 312 -17.56 1.64 -15.83
C LYS A 312 -16.06 1.94 -15.98
N ASP A 313 -15.64 3.21 -15.82
CA ASP A 313 -14.23 3.60 -15.93
C ASP A 313 -13.37 2.96 -14.84
N LEU A 314 -13.93 2.84 -13.63
CA LEU A 314 -13.25 2.14 -12.55
C LEU A 314 -13.14 0.63 -12.83
N ALA A 315 -14.25 -0.01 -13.25
CA ALA A 315 -14.27 -1.45 -13.56
C ALA A 315 -13.33 -1.84 -14.72
N ALA A 316 -13.02 -0.91 -15.61
CA ALA A 316 -12.08 -1.13 -16.72
C ALA A 316 -10.60 -1.10 -16.30
N ARG A 317 -10.29 -0.78 -15.03
CA ARG A 317 -8.91 -0.79 -14.53
C ARG A 317 -8.56 -2.20 -14.09
N ASP A 318 -7.55 -2.79 -14.71
CA ASP A 318 -7.14 -4.17 -14.46
C ASP A 318 -5.62 -4.34 -14.32
N GLU A 319 -4.87 -3.24 -14.14
CA GLU A 319 -3.41 -3.27 -14.08
C GLU A 319 -2.86 -2.33 -12.99
N VAL A 320 -1.88 -2.83 -12.22
CA VAL A 320 -1.07 -2.03 -11.29
C VAL A 320 0.40 -2.41 -11.38
N PHE A 321 1.26 -1.41 -11.19
CA PHE A 321 2.71 -1.56 -11.12
C PHE A 321 3.18 -1.39 -9.67
N CYS A 322 3.98 -2.36 -9.20
CA CYS A 322 4.52 -2.40 -7.86
C CYS A 322 6.03 -2.68 -7.89
N TYR A 323 6.70 -2.36 -6.79
CA TYR A 323 8.14 -2.44 -6.69
C TYR A 323 8.59 -2.76 -5.26
N ALA A 324 9.66 -3.53 -5.13
CA ALA A 324 10.39 -3.76 -3.89
C ALA A 324 11.88 -3.60 -4.15
N ASP A 325 12.46 -2.64 -3.43
CA ASP A 325 13.89 -2.36 -3.49
C ASP A 325 14.53 -2.74 -2.16
N ARG A 326 15.45 -1.96 -1.60
CA ARG A 326 16.05 -2.31 -0.32
C ARG A 326 15.05 -2.28 0.84
N PHE A 327 15.10 -3.32 1.67
CA PHE A 327 14.40 -3.40 2.94
C PHE A 327 15.42 -3.67 4.06
N ASP A 328 15.68 -2.66 4.89
CA ASP A 328 16.77 -2.63 5.88
C ASP A 328 18.12 -2.99 5.22
N GLU A 329 18.82 -4.05 5.69
CA GLU A 329 20.09 -4.53 5.12
C GLU A 329 19.91 -5.40 3.86
N LYS A 330 18.70 -5.87 3.54
CA LYS A 330 18.43 -6.63 2.30
C LYS A 330 18.29 -5.67 1.13
N TYR A 331 19.33 -5.56 0.32
CA TYR A 331 19.26 -4.84 -0.96
C TYR A 331 18.59 -5.72 -2.01
N ASP A 332 17.61 -5.19 -2.71
CA ASP A 332 16.84 -5.93 -3.73
C ASP A 332 16.45 -5.00 -4.88
N LEU A 333 16.01 -5.60 -5.97
CA LEU A 333 15.44 -4.90 -7.12
C LEU A 333 14.41 -5.83 -7.77
N VAL A 334 13.15 -5.67 -7.35
CA VAL A 334 12.02 -6.46 -7.81
C VAL A 334 10.94 -5.55 -8.37
N ARG A 335 10.36 -5.95 -9.49
CA ARG A 335 9.23 -5.25 -10.11
C ARG A 335 8.09 -6.23 -10.33
N THR A 336 6.89 -5.82 -9.96
CA THR A 336 5.67 -6.63 -10.10
C THR A 336 4.65 -5.89 -10.95
N LEU A 337 4.10 -6.58 -11.92
CA LEU A 337 2.94 -6.14 -12.70
C LEU A 337 1.79 -7.09 -12.44
N ARG A 338 0.73 -6.59 -11.83
CA ARG A 338 -0.51 -7.31 -11.60
C ARG A 338 -1.51 -6.89 -12.67
N LYS A 339 -1.95 -7.83 -13.53
CA LYS A 339 -2.90 -7.56 -14.61
C LYS A 339 -3.96 -8.66 -14.69
N GLY A 340 -5.23 -8.25 -14.59
CA GLY A 340 -6.35 -9.20 -14.51
C GLY A 340 -6.09 -10.22 -13.41
N LYS A 341 -6.04 -11.52 -13.72
CA LYS A 341 -5.73 -12.58 -12.77
C LYS A 341 -4.25 -12.97 -12.68
N TYR A 342 -3.37 -12.33 -13.46
CA TYR A 342 -1.96 -12.68 -13.51
C TYR A 342 -1.09 -11.71 -12.71
N THR A 343 -0.16 -12.27 -11.96
CA THR A 343 0.96 -11.54 -11.35
C THR A 343 2.25 -11.93 -12.07
N TYR A 344 2.91 -10.94 -12.67
CA TYR A 344 4.23 -11.10 -13.27
C TYR A 344 5.26 -10.40 -12.37
N ILE A 345 6.29 -11.15 -11.96
CA ILE A 345 7.37 -10.64 -11.10
C ILE A 345 8.69 -10.77 -11.85
N ARG A 346 9.44 -9.67 -11.88
CA ARG A 346 10.79 -9.61 -12.40
C ARG A 346 11.78 -9.43 -11.27
N ASN A 347 12.66 -10.41 -11.07
CA ASN A 347 13.72 -10.42 -10.08
C ASN A 347 15.04 -10.02 -10.75
N LEU A 348 15.43 -8.74 -10.67
CA LEU A 348 16.67 -8.26 -11.25
C LEU A 348 17.91 -8.70 -10.43
N HIS A 349 17.72 -9.06 -9.16
CA HIS A 349 18.72 -9.65 -8.26
C HIS A 349 18.35 -11.09 -7.89
N GLY A 350 18.00 -11.94 -8.88
CA GLY A 350 17.56 -13.33 -8.66
C GLY A 350 18.65 -14.27 -8.12
N PHE A 351 19.93 -13.87 -8.14
CA PHE A 351 21.06 -14.70 -7.73
C PHE A 351 21.11 -15.06 -6.24
N TYR A 352 20.30 -14.42 -5.38
CA TYR A 352 20.13 -14.77 -3.98
C TYR A 352 18.66 -15.02 -3.60
N PRO A 353 18.41 -15.73 -2.49
CA PRO A 353 17.05 -16.07 -2.05
C PRO A 353 16.33 -14.89 -1.39
N ASP A 354 15.03 -15.04 -1.21
CA ASP A 354 14.23 -14.12 -0.38
C ASP A 354 14.63 -14.17 1.10
N ALA A 355 15.10 -15.33 1.58
CA ALA A 355 15.45 -15.60 2.98
C ALA A 355 16.78 -14.99 3.44
N LEU A 356 17.28 -13.94 2.80
CA LEU A 356 18.45 -13.22 3.28
C LEU A 356 18.26 -12.71 4.73
N GLN A 357 19.37 -12.62 5.47
CA GLN A 357 19.35 -12.09 6.82
C GLN A 357 18.72 -10.69 6.85
N ASN A 358 17.78 -10.52 7.77
CA ASN A 358 17.23 -9.24 8.16
C ASN A 358 17.08 -9.25 9.69
N ASN A 359 17.91 -8.46 10.38
CA ASN A 359 18.03 -8.52 11.84
C ASN A 359 16.73 -8.14 12.57
N TYR A 360 15.91 -7.29 11.99
CA TYR A 360 14.62 -6.94 12.55
C TYR A 360 13.61 -8.08 12.40
N ARG A 361 13.48 -8.64 11.21
CA ARG A 361 12.52 -9.70 10.87
C ARG A 361 12.81 -11.01 11.60
N TYR A 362 14.08 -11.41 11.70
CA TYR A 362 14.48 -12.63 12.40
C TYR A 362 14.34 -12.57 13.93
N LYS A 363 13.80 -11.47 14.49
CA LYS A 363 13.27 -11.44 15.86
C LYS A 363 11.96 -12.22 15.98
N MET A 364 11.24 -12.46 14.88
CA MET A 364 10.06 -13.31 14.84
C MET A 364 10.50 -14.79 14.85
N LEU A 365 10.07 -15.56 15.86
CA LEU A 365 10.43 -16.97 16.00
C LEU A 365 10.10 -17.82 14.76
N ALA A 366 9.03 -17.51 14.06
CA ALA A 366 8.63 -18.23 12.85
C ALA A 366 9.69 -18.13 11.73
N TYR A 367 10.32 -16.97 11.52
CA TYR A 367 11.41 -16.85 10.53
C TYR A 367 12.65 -17.65 10.91
N THR A 368 13.01 -17.64 12.20
CA THR A 368 14.13 -18.42 12.72
C THR A 368 13.88 -19.92 12.56
N GLU A 369 12.69 -20.38 12.95
CA GLU A 369 12.31 -21.79 12.79
C GLU A 369 12.28 -22.22 11.32
N TRP A 370 11.74 -21.38 10.43
CA TRP A 370 11.69 -21.69 9.00
C TRP A 370 13.09 -21.91 8.42
N ARG A 371 14.04 -21.05 8.79
CA ARG A 371 15.46 -21.19 8.38
C ARG A 371 16.10 -22.45 8.93
N GLU A 372 15.84 -22.82 10.18
CA GLU A 372 16.39 -24.05 10.76
C GLU A 372 15.79 -25.31 10.10
N LEU A 373 14.50 -25.30 9.77
CA LEU A 373 13.87 -26.38 9.00
C LEU A 373 14.44 -26.50 7.58
N ALA A 374 14.74 -25.36 6.92
CA ALA A 374 15.39 -25.35 5.61
C ALA A 374 16.79 -25.99 5.67
N LYS A 375 17.62 -25.60 6.65
CA LYS A 375 18.95 -26.21 6.85
C LYS A 375 18.89 -27.70 7.17
N ALA A 376 17.85 -28.14 7.87
CA ALA A 376 17.63 -29.53 8.22
C ALA A 376 17.02 -30.38 7.10
N GLY A 377 16.69 -29.79 5.93
CA GLY A 377 16.05 -30.48 4.82
C GLY A 377 14.63 -30.97 5.10
N LYS A 378 13.90 -30.29 6.02
CA LYS A 378 12.57 -30.69 6.50
C LYS A 378 11.43 -29.91 5.85
N LEU A 379 11.68 -29.18 4.78
CA LEU A 379 10.68 -28.40 4.05
C LEU A 379 10.20 -29.11 2.79
N ASN A 380 8.91 -28.97 2.47
CA ASN A 380 8.39 -29.42 1.20
C ASN A 380 8.71 -28.42 0.06
N ALA A 381 8.33 -28.76 -1.18
CA ALA A 381 8.65 -27.99 -2.37
C ALA A 381 8.15 -26.52 -2.31
N ALA A 382 6.95 -26.27 -1.77
CA ALA A 382 6.43 -24.89 -1.62
C ALA A 382 7.15 -24.11 -0.52
N GLN A 383 7.49 -24.78 0.58
CA GLN A 383 8.12 -24.16 1.74
C GLN A 383 9.59 -23.79 1.53
N ILE A 384 10.32 -24.56 0.71
CA ILE A 384 11.75 -24.33 0.46
C ILE A 384 12.00 -23.18 -0.52
N GLN A 385 11.04 -22.79 -1.36
CA GLN A 385 11.19 -21.74 -2.39
C GLN A 385 11.75 -20.46 -1.82
N PHE A 386 11.29 -20.03 -0.65
CA PHE A 386 11.75 -18.83 0.03
C PHE A 386 13.27 -18.81 0.32
N HIS A 387 13.88 -19.99 0.42
CA HIS A 387 15.30 -20.21 0.73
C HIS A 387 16.14 -20.55 -0.51
N GLN A 388 15.53 -20.61 -1.70
CA GLN A 388 16.20 -20.90 -2.96
C GLN A 388 16.47 -19.60 -3.74
N ARG A 389 17.38 -19.67 -4.72
CA ARG A 389 17.57 -18.60 -5.70
C ARG A 389 16.25 -18.36 -6.43
N ARG A 390 15.95 -17.10 -6.68
CA ARG A 390 14.74 -16.71 -7.41
C ARG A 390 15.00 -16.79 -8.91
N PRO A 391 14.07 -17.32 -9.71
CA PRO A 391 14.14 -17.18 -11.16
C PRO A 391 14.06 -15.70 -11.55
N ALA A 392 14.65 -15.34 -12.68
CA ALA A 392 14.61 -13.97 -13.20
C ALA A 392 13.18 -13.49 -13.44
N GLU A 393 12.29 -14.41 -13.85
CA GLU A 393 10.88 -14.15 -14.06
C GLU A 393 10.00 -15.15 -13.31
N GLN A 394 8.90 -14.66 -12.78
CA GLN A 394 7.86 -15.49 -12.20
C GLN A 394 6.51 -15.03 -12.74
N LEU A 395 5.63 -15.97 -13.02
CA LEU A 395 4.26 -15.74 -13.46
C LEU A 395 3.31 -16.60 -12.62
N PHE A 396 2.28 -15.98 -12.07
CA PHE A 396 1.28 -16.66 -11.26
C PHE A 396 -0.13 -16.33 -11.75
N ASP A 397 -1.04 -17.31 -11.74
CA ASP A 397 -2.48 -17.11 -11.86
C ASP A 397 -3.05 -17.09 -10.43
N VAL A 398 -3.27 -15.89 -9.87
CA VAL A 398 -3.63 -15.74 -8.46
C VAL A 398 -5.10 -16.05 -8.15
N GLU A 399 -5.92 -16.30 -9.15
CA GLU A 399 -7.25 -16.88 -8.94
C GLU A 399 -7.17 -18.39 -8.68
N ALA A 400 -6.29 -19.09 -9.39
CA ALA A 400 -6.03 -20.51 -9.21
C ALA A 400 -5.02 -20.79 -8.07
N ASP A 401 -4.05 -19.90 -7.90
CA ASP A 401 -2.96 -19.98 -6.91
C ASP A 401 -2.83 -18.66 -6.11
N PRO A 402 -3.72 -18.38 -5.18
CA PRO A 402 -3.73 -17.13 -4.42
C PRO A 402 -2.52 -16.96 -3.50
N HIS A 403 -1.68 -17.98 -3.40
CA HIS A 403 -0.47 -17.97 -2.59
C HIS A 403 0.83 -17.95 -3.41
N GLU A 404 0.74 -17.91 -4.74
CA GLU A 404 1.88 -17.74 -5.64
C GLU A 404 3.01 -18.76 -5.38
N VAL A 405 2.66 -20.04 -5.34
CA VAL A 405 3.62 -21.15 -5.14
C VAL A 405 3.91 -21.92 -6.42
N SER A 406 3.10 -21.74 -7.47
CA SER A 406 3.22 -22.44 -8.75
C SER A 406 3.65 -21.47 -9.85
N ASN A 407 4.98 -21.32 -10.05
CA ASN A 407 5.50 -20.45 -11.11
C ASN A 407 5.20 -21.02 -12.50
N LEU A 408 4.48 -20.27 -13.32
CA LEU A 408 4.03 -20.63 -14.68
C LEU A 408 4.96 -20.09 -15.79
N ALA A 409 6.05 -19.41 -15.43
CA ALA A 409 6.91 -18.73 -16.41
C ALA A 409 7.56 -19.67 -17.42
N GLU A 410 7.79 -20.94 -17.03
CA GLU A 410 8.38 -21.97 -17.89
C GLU A 410 7.34 -22.89 -18.56
N ASP A 411 6.04 -22.74 -18.26
CA ASP A 411 4.97 -23.54 -18.88
C ASP A 411 4.62 -22.97 -20.27
N PRO A 412 4.81 -23.75 -21.37
CA PRO A 412 4.52 -23.28 -22.73
C PRO A 412 3.08 -22.79 -22.94
N LYS A 413 2.13 -23.27 -22.15
CA LYS A 413 0.72 -22.81 -22.19
C LYS A 413 0.57 -21.32 -21.90
N TYR A 414 1.47 -20.76 -21.10
CA TYR A 414 1.43 -19.37 -20.67
C TYR A 414 2.43 -18.48 -21.41
N ALA A 415 3.17 -19.01 -22.40
CA ALA A 415 4.21 -18.27 -23.14
C ALA A 415 3.71 -16.93 -23.72
N LYS A 416 2.49 -16.90 -24.26
CA LYS A 416 1.89 -15.65 -24.79
C LYS A 416 1.58 -14.64 -23.69
N VAL A 417 1.06 -15.10 -22.56
CA VAL A 417 0.76 -14.25 -21.39
C VAL A 417 2.07 -13.68 -20.81
N LEU A 418 3.08 -14.52 -20.66
CA LEU A 418 4.40 -14.13 -20.20
C LEU A 418 5.03 -13.06 -21.11
N ALA A 419 4.98 -13.26 -22.43
CA ALA A 419 5.51 -12.30 -23.41
C ALA A 419 4.80 -10.95 -23.37
N ASP A 420 3.45 -10.92 -23.26
CA ASP A 420 2.67 -9.69 -23.12
C ASP A 420 3.06 -8.93 -21.83
N LEU A 421 3.10 -9.63 -20.68
CA LEU A 421 3.40 -9.01 -19.40
C LEU A 421 4.87 -8.55 -19.32
N ARG A 422 5.81 -9.28 -19.91
CA ARG A 422 7.21 -8.86 -20.07
C ARG A 422 7.30 -7.55 -20.85
N THR A 423 6.64 -7.47 -22.01
CA THR A 423 6.60 -6.26 -22.85
C THR A 423 5.99 -5.07 -22.12
N ARG A 424 4.91 -5.29 -21.37
CA ARG A 424 4.28 -4.24 -20.53
C ARG A 424 5.22 -3.78 -19.42
N MET A 425 5.90 -4.70 -18.76
CA MET A 425 6.88 -4.38 -17.71
C MET A 425 8.02 -3.54 -18.28
N GLN A 426 8.61 -3.97 -19.41
CA GLN A 426 9.67 -3.23 -20.09
C GLN A 426 9.24 -1.79 -20.46
N LYS A 427 8.02 -1.65 -21.01
CA LYS A 427 7.44 -0.33 -21.30
C LYS A 427 7.27 0.49 -20.03
N LYS A 428 6.74 -0.11 -18.95
CA LYS A 428 6.49 0.59 -17.68
C LYS A 428 7.77 1.09 -17.03
N LEU A 429 8.84 0.33 -17.04
CA LEU A 429 10.14 0.73 -16.49
C LEU A 429 10.69 1.98 -17.18
N ARG A 430 10.53 2.07 -18.52
CA ARG A 430 10.94 3.25 -19.31
C ARG A 430 10.03 4.45 -19.06
N GLU A 431 8.71 4.27 -19.06
CA GLU A 431 7.74 5.33 -18.75
C GLU A 431 7.97 5.95 -17.36
N VAL A 432 8.38 5.14 -16.40
CA VAL A 432 8.64 5.57 -15.01
C VAL A 432 10.00 6.27 -14.88
N ASN A 433 10.93 6.12 -15.83
CA ASN A 433 12.35 6.48 -15.67
C ASN A 433 12.88 5.88 -14.36
N ASP A 434 12.83 4.56 -14.22
CA ASP A 434 13.13 3.86 -12.96
C ASP A 434 14.57 4.10 -12.48
N LEU A 435 14.73 4.95 -11.47
CA LEU A 435 16.03 5.35 -10.92
C LEU A 435 16.72 4.22 -10.14
N SER A 436 16.05 3.11 -9.86
CA SER A 436 16.65 1.99 -9.13
C SER A 436 17.69 1.22 -9.96
N PHE A 437 17.80 1.50 -11.25
CA PHE A 437 18.93 1.02 -12.06
C PHE A 437 20.27 1.66 -11.68
N TYR A 438 20.23 2.80 -10.98
CA TYR A 438 21.43 3.41 -10.41
C TYR A 438 21.66 2.93 -8.97
N PRO A 439 22.91 2.71 -8.53
CA PRO A 439 23.22 2.46 -7.13
C PRO A 439 22.75 3.61 -6.23
N GLU A 440 22.31 3.31 -5.01
CA GLU A 440 21.82 4.34 -4.08
C GLU A 440 22.88 5.45 -3.84
N SER A 441 24.16 5.09 -3.73
CA SER A 441 25.26 6.05 -3.56
C SER A 441 25.39 7.04 -4.72
N PHE A 442 25.14 6.58 -5.95
CA PHE A 442 25.10 7.46 -7.13
C PHE A 442 23.88 8.39 -7.07
N MET A 443 22.73 7.85 -6.70
CA MET A 443 21.49 8.64 -6.58
C MET A 443 21.62 9.75 -5.54
N VAL A 444 22.23 9.47 -4.39
CA VAL A 444 22.49 10.46 -3.34
C VAL A 444 23.29 11.66 -3.87
N GLN A 445 24.28 11.40 -4.70
CA GLN A 445 25.14 12.44 -5.24
C GLN A 445 24.52 13.21 -6.42
N ASN A 446 23.70 12.56 -7.24
CA ASN A 446 23.30 13.08 -8.54
C ASN A 446 21.79 13.29 -8.73
N ALA A 447 20.94 12.46 -8.13
CA ALA A 447 19.51 12.40 -8.47
C ALA A 447 18.58 12.94 -7.37
N LEU A 448 18.91 12.78 -6.08
CA LEU A 448 17.97 13.03 -4.99
C LEU A 448 17.64 14.52 -4.75
N LYS A 449 18.29 15.43 -5.46
CA LYS A 449 17.91 16.86 -5.46
C LYS A 449 16.57 17.11 -6.17
N ASP A 450 16.28 16.36 -7.23
CA ASP A 450 14.99 16.28 -7.93
C ASP A 450 15.00 15.02 -8.79
N GLY A 451 14.51 13.90 -8.25
CA GLY A 451 14.55 12.59 -8.91
C GLY A 451 13.80 12.58 -10.23
N VAL A 452 12.65 13.26 -10.29
CA VAL A 452 11.84 13.34 -11.51
C VAL A 452 12.57 14.08 -12.61
N ALA A 453 13.10 15.27 -12.32
CA ALA A 453 13.85 16.05 -13.31
C ALA A 453 15.14 15.34 -13.75
N PHE A 454 15.82 14.65 -12.82
CA PHE A 454 16.98 13.83 -13.14
C PHE A 454 16.62 12.69 -14.10
N GLY A 455 15.56 11.93 -13.80
CA GLY A 455 15.07 10.84 -14.64
C GLY A 455 14.70 11.32 -16.05
N ASP A 456 13.94 12.40 -16.15
CA ASP A 456 13.53 13.00 -17.42
C ASP A 456 14.74 13.44 -18.27
N SER A 457 15.81 13.97 -17.62
CA SER A 457 17.02 14.41 -18.31
C SER A 457 17.95 13.25 -18.74
N ASN A 458 17.87 12.11 -18.05
CA ASN A 458 18.75 10.95 -18.26
C ASN A 458 17.98 9.73 -18.82
N HIS A 459 16.78 9.91 -19.36
CA HIS A 459 15.92 8.81 -19.82
C HIS A 459 16.62 7.85 -20.79
N LYS A 460 17.47 8.34 -21.72
CA LYS A 460 18.21 7.50 -22.65
C LYS A 460 19.23 6.58 -21.97
N GLU A 461 19.85 7.03 -20.91
CA GLU A 461 20.78 6.21 -20.14
C GLU A 461 20.00 5.16 -19.32
N ILE A 462 18.90 5.57 -18.70
CA ILE A 462 18.01 4.66 -17.97
C ILE A 462 17.46 3.57 -18.90
N ASP A 463 17.07 3.92 -20.13
CA ASP A 463 16.65 2.96 -21.15
C ASP A 463 17.74 1.94 -21.47
N ARG A 464 19.01 2.39 -21.63
CA ARG A 464 20.15 1.49 -21.84
C ARG A 464 20.40 0.55 -20.66
N LEU A 465 20.29 1.07 -19.43
CA LEU A 465 20.41 0.23 -18.23
C LEU A 465 19.28 -0.80 -18.14
N ALA A 466 18.07 -0.41 -18.51
CA ALA A 466 16.95 -1.33 -18.62
C ALA A 466 17.18 -2.40 -19.71
N ASP A 467 17.73 -2.02 -20.87
CA ASP A 467 18.10 -2.97 -21.95
C ASP A 467 19.16 -3.97 -21.48
N ILE A 468 20.18 -3.52 -20.74
CA ILE A 468 21.20 -4.40 -20.15
C ILE A 468 20.55 -5.37 -19.14
N ALA A 469 19.65 -4.87 -18.30
CA ALA A 469 18.94 -5.71 -17.37
C ALA A 469 18.03 -6.75 -18.08
N ASP A 470 17.52 -6.43 -19.28
CA ASP A 470 16.73 -7.33 -20.11
C ASP A 470 17.57 -8.49 -20.68
N LEU A 471 18.88 -8.33 -20.83
CA LEU A 471 19.77 -9.44 -21.26
C LEU A 471 19.77 -10.61 -20.27
N ALA A 472 19.52 -10.35 -18.98
CA ALA A 472 19.41 -11.39 -17.97
C ALA A 472 18.20 -12.33 -18.16
N LEU A 473 17.28 -12.00 -19.08
CA LEU A 473 16.14 -12.83 -19.47
C LEU A 473 16.45 -13.79 -20.63
N LEU A 474 17.60 -13.59 -21.28
CA LEU A 474 18.02 -14.46 -22.36
C LEU A 474 18.55 -15.78 -21.78
N PRO A 475 18.30 -16.93 -22.44
CA PRO A 475 18.94 -18.18 -22.04
C PRO A 475 20.47 -18.01 -22.13
N PHE A 476 21.18 -18.50 -21.13
CA PHE A 476 22.63 -18.64 -21.21
C PHE A 476 22.91 -19.75 -22.23
N GLU A 477 23.55 -19.39 -23.36
CA GLU A 477 24.09 -20.35 -24.33
C GLU A 477 25.32 -21.07 -23.76
#